data_ac625f09e3c33c84f5708d672d8d236f
#
_entry.id   ac625f09e3c33c84f5708d672d8d236f
#
_cell.length_a   1.000
_cell.length_b   1.000
_cell.length_c   1.000
_cell.angle_alpha   90.00
_cell.angle_beta   90.00
_cell.angle_gamma   90.00
#
_symmetry.space_group_name_H-M   'P 1'
#
loop_
_entity.id
_entity.type
_entity.pdbx_description
1 polymer ?
#
loop_
_entity_poly.entity_id
_entity_poly.type
_entity_poly.pdbx_seq_one_letter_code
_entity_poly.pdbx_strand_id
1 'polypeptide(L)'
;MSVLHEGTGMIVDSMSRAQTMRVPQLAAFGSALYAPLRSRGVSSGVLILLRQIGAPEFDASELSLAESLASQATLALELASARHAQDVAALLDERDRIGRDLHDFAIQQLFATGMALDAAKQKVAQGQADPASIESLIDSSLASIDEAVRQIRTIVHNLRERDKAVGLVERIRRESSLTRSALGFAPSLVITLDGSAINSDLDNELVVIDEFDGRVDPDLSDDVVAIVREGLSNIARHAHATAATVTVDVSGRGKSGRVRIVINDDGRGIDPSRTRNSGLANMAERARRHHGSFDADTGEGGVGTQIRWIAPLED
;
A
#
# COMPACT_ATOMS: atom_id res chain seq x y z
N MET A 1 -21.82 10.44 22.41
CA MET A 1 -22.26 9.64 21.23
C MET A 1 -23.45 10.24 20.49
N SER A 2 -24.13 11.23 21.02
CA SER A 2 -25.28 11.88 20.36
C SER A 2 -24.89 12.69 19.11
N VAL A 3 -23.75 13.39 19.11
CA VAL A 3 -23.30 14.25 17.98
C VAL A 3 -23.16 13.48 16.65
N LEU A 4 -22.65 12.24 16.70
CA LEU A 4 -22.54 11.40 15.51
C LEU A 4 -23.91 10.86 15.04
N HIS A 5 -24.83 10.57 15.95
CA HIS A 5 -26.14 10.01 15.63
C HIS A 5 -27.16 11.08 15.29
N GLU A 6 -27.19 12.18 16.07
CA GLU A 6 -28.15 13.27 15.90
C GLU A 6 -27.66 14.29 14.84
N GLY A 7 -26.35 14.29 14.56
CA GLY A 7 -25.75 15.15 13.55
C GLY A 7 -25.83 16.65 13.86
N THR A 8 -25.94 16.99 15.14
CA THR A 8 -25.96 18.37 15.64
C THR A 8 -24.76 18.62 16.53
N GLY A 9 -24.17 19.79 16.41
CA GLY A 9 -23.06 20.17 17.28
C GLY A 9 -23.53 20.36 18.73
N MET A 10 -22.60 20.23 19.67
CA MET A 10 -22.90 20.44 21.09
C MET A 10 -21.72 21.08 21.83
N ILE A 11 -22.04 21.82 22.87
CA ILE A 11 -21.08 22.37 23.81
C ILE A 11 -21.19 21.61 25.13
N VAL A 12 -20.03 21.29 25.71
CA VAL A 12 -19.90 20.69 27.04
C VAL A 12 -19.13 21.64 27.92
N ASP A 13 -19.76 22.13 28.97
CA ASP A 13 -19.22 23.20 29.83
C ASP A 13 -17.99 22.75 30.64
N SER A 14 -17.87 21.44 30.93
CA SER A 14 -16.71 20.90 31.65
C SER A 14 -16.47 19.44 31.32
N MET A 15 -15.30 19.15 30.78
CA MET A 15 -14.87 17.78 30.46
C MET A 15 -14.62 16.94 31.71
N SER A 16 -14.18 17.54 32.80
CA SER A 16 -13.96 16.85 34.08
C SER A 16 -15.26 16.37 34.76
N ARG A 17 -16.41 16.95 34.39
CA ARG A 17 -17.75 16.59 34.91
C ARG A 17 -18.55 15.71 33.95
N ALA A 18 -18.06 15.49 32.74
CA ALA A 18 -18.75 14.70 31.73
C ALA A 18 -18.70 13.21 32.08
N GLN A 19 -19.80 12.69 32.69
CA GLN A 19 -19.91 11.29 33.13
C GLN A 19 -19.85 10.23 32.04
N THR A 20 -19.86 10.62 30.78
CA THR A 20 -19.94 9.74 29.61
C THR A 20 -18.61 9.53 28.89
N MET A 21 -17.52 10.14 29.34
CA MET A 21 -16.24 10.07 28.65
C MET A 21 -15.38 8.90 29.08
N ARG A 22 -15.03 8.08 28.10
CA ARG A 22 -14.11 6.92 28.26
C ARG A 22 -12.63 7.27 27.99
N VAL A 23 -12.29 8.55 27.78
CA VAL A 23 -10.93 8.99 27.48
C VAL A 23 -10.40 9.84 28.64
N PRO A 24 -9.64 9.25 29.57
CA PRO A 24 -9.17 9.95 30.79
C PRO A 24 -8.35 11.21 30.51
N GLN A 25 -7.63 11.24 29.40
CA GLN A 25 -6.77 12.36 29.00
C GLN A 25 -7.56 13.66 28.77
N LEU A 26 -8.82 13.58 28.38
CA LEU A 26 -9.66 14.74 28.13
C LEU A 26 -10.20 15.40 29.43
N ALA A 27 -10.12 14.71 30.57
CA ALA A 27 -10.49 15.29 31.85
C ALA A 27 -9.57 16.45 32.31
N ALA A 28 -8.41 16.62 31.67
CA ALA A 28 -7.49 17.73 31.92
C ALA A 28 -7.94 19.05 31.26
N PHE A 29 -9.02 19.05 30.48
CA PHE A 29 -9.55 20.22 29.78
C PHE A 29 -10.82 20.78 30.47
N GLY A 30 -11.10 22.07 30.22
CA GLY A 30 -12.28 22.77 30.64
C GLY A 30 -13.49 22.49 29.74
N SER A 31 -14.00 23.51 29.05
CA SER A 31 -15.10 23.36 28.10
C SER A 31 -14.64 22.68 26.79
N ALA A 32 -15.57 21.98 26.15
CA ALA A 32 -15.39 21.37 24.85
C ALA A 32 -16.54 21.68 23.90
N LEU A 33 -16.22 21.80 22.61
CA LEU A 33 -17.19 21.99 21.55
C LEU A 33 -17.01 20.81 20.56
N TYR A 34 -18.12 20.21 20.18
CA TYR A 34 -18.19 19.10 19.24
C TYR A 34 -18.98 19.53 18.01
N ALA A 35 -18.37 19.53 16.84
CA ALA A 35 -19.02 19.79 15.58
C ALA A 35 -18.96 18.56 14.67
N PRO A 36 -20.08 18.05 14.14
CA PRO A 36 -20.10 16.87 13.31
C PRO A 36 -19.51 17.17 11.92
N LEU A 37 -18.63 16.29 11.45
CA LEU A 37 -18.16 16.27 10.06
C LEU A 37 -19.21 15.53 9.22
N ARG A 38 -20.10 16.31 8.58
CA ARG A 38 -21.26 15.76 7.85
C ARG A 38 -21.13 15.96 6.36
N SER A 39 -21.43 14.88 5.63
CA SER A 39 -21.67 14.92 4.21
C SER A 39 -22.91 14.13 3.84
N ARG A 40 -23.72 14.70 2.96
CA ARG A 40 -24.96 14.08 2.42
C ARG A 40 -25.86 13.46 3.48
N GLY A 41 -25.89 14.04 4.68
CA GLY A 41 -26.73 13.58 5.78
C GLY A 41 -26.13 12.50 6.69
N VAL A 42 -24.91 12.04 6.39
CA VAL A 42 -24.18 11.05 7.20
C VAL A 42 -23.02 11.77 7.91
N SER A 43 -22.83 11.49 9.20
CA SER A 43 -21.67 11.98 9.96
C SER A 43 -20.52 10.99 9.83
N SER A 44 -19.41 11.42 9.23
CA SER A 44 -18.19 10.62 9.05
C SER A 44 -17.18 10.80 10.18
N GLY A 45 -17.36 11.81 11.02
CA GLY A 45 -16.45 12.13 12.12
C GLY A 45 -16.98 13.29 12.98
N VAL A 46 -16.17 13.71 13.93
CA VAL A 46 -16.46 14.85 14.82
C VAL A 46 -15.20 15.69 14.97
N LEU A 47 -15.34 16.99 14.74
CA LEU A 47 -14.34 18.00 15.11
C LEU A 47 -14.52 18.31 16.60
N ILE A 48 -13.45 18.22 17.38
CA ILE A 48 -13.46 18.50 18.81
C ILE A 48 -12.53 19.69 19.08
N LEU A 49 -13.07 20.74 19.66
CA LEU A 49 -12.30 21.88 20.16
C LEU A 49 -12.29 21.86 21.68
N LEU A 50 -11.13 22.03 22.28
CA LEU A 50 -10.93 21.94 23.73
C LEU A 50 -10.34 23.24 24.26
N ARG A 51 -10.78 23.68 25.39
CA ARG A 51 -10.22 24.83 26.13
C ARG A 51 -9.54 24.38 27.42
N GLN A 52 -8.55 25.15 27.82
CA GLN A 52 -7.88 24.90 29.10
C GLN A 52 -8.84 25.22 30.27
N ILE A 53 -8.63 24.58 31.40
CA ILE A 53 -9.39 24.86 32.63
C ILE A 53 -9.22 26.35 33.00
N GLY A 54 -10.32 27.04 33.23
CA GLY A 54 -10.35 28.48 33.59
C GLY A 54 -10.44 29.41 32.37
N ALA A 55 -10.40 28.91 31.15
CA ALA A 55 -10.75 29.73 29.97
C ALA A 55 -12.27 29.95 29.88
N PRO A 56 -12.74 31.01 29.19
CA PRO A 56 -14.17 31.24 28.97
C PRO A 56 -14.84 30.02 28.30
N GLU A 57 -16.13 29.80 28.63
CA GLU A 57 -16.90 28.73 27.98
C GLU A 57 -17.14 29.05 26.50
N PHE A 58 -17.37 28.00 25.69
CA PHE A 58 -17.78 28.22 24.30
C PHE A 58 -19.19 28.76 24.22
N ASP A 59 -19.43 29.62 23.25
CA ASP A 59 -20.74 30.20 22.98
C ASP A 59 -21.40 29.64 21.70
N ALA A 60 -22.66 30.02 21.46
CA ALA A 60 -23.44 29.57 20.32
C ALA A 60 -22.86 30.05 18.98
N SER A 61 -22.20 31.23 18.97
CA SER A 61 -21.57 31.76 17.75
C SER A 61 -20.33 30.98 17.35
N GLU A 62 -19.55 30.57 18.35
CA GLU A 62 -18.38 29.70 18.13
C GLU A 62 -18.78 28.28 17.69
N LEU A 63 -19.91 27.78 18.22
CA LEU A 63 -20.47 26.48 17.73
C LEU A 63 -20.86 26.59 16.25
N SER A 64 -21.58 27.67 15.88
CA SER A 64 -21.97 27.85 14.48
C SER A 64 -20.76 27.99 13.54
N LEU A 65 -19.72 28.69 13.99
CA LEU A 65 -18.46 28.80 13.24
C LEU A 65 -17.78 27.44 13.09
N ALA A 66 -17.69 26.65 14.16
CA ALA A 66 -17.09 25.33 14.15
C ALA A 66 -17.85 24.35 13.25
N GLU A 67 -19.20 24.41 13.24
CA GLU A 67 -20.03 23.62 12.33
C GLU A 67 -19.79 24.01 10.85
N SER A 68 -19.63 25.30 10.57
CA SER A 68 -19.29 25.78 9.23
C SER A 68 -17.93 25.30 8.79
N LEU A 69 -16.91 25.37 9.65
CA LEU A 69 -15.56 24.86 9.38
C LEU A 69 -15.55 23.34 9.22
N ALA A 70 -16.29 22.61 10.06
CA ALA A 70 -16.43 21.16 9.95
C ALA A 70 -17.04 20.75 8.61
N SER A 71 -18.05 21.51 8.13
CA SER A 71 -18.68 21.27 6.83
C SER A 71 -17.70 21.51 5.67
N GLN A 72 -16.90 22.58 5.72
CA GLN A 72 -15.88 22.88 4.72
C GLN A 72 -14.76 21.81 4.73
N ALA A 73 -14.30 21.42 5.92
CA ALA A 73 -13.30 20.36 6.06
C ALA A 73 -13.79 19.02 5.50
N THR A 74 -15.07 18.70 5.75
CA THR A 74 -15.68 17.47 5.20
C THR A 74 -15.69 17.49 3.67
N LEU A 75 -16.07 18.61 3.07
CA LEU A 75 -16.06 18.75 1.60
C LEU A 75 -14.65 18.63 1.03
N ALA A 76 -13.66 19.24 1.67
CA ALA A 76 -12.26 19.13 1.25
C ALA A 76 -11.75 17.70 1.34
N LEU A 77 -12.06 16.97 2.42
CA LEU A 77 -11.71 15.56 2.59
C LEU A 77 -12.39 14.66 1.54
N GLU A 78 -13.66 14.94 1.21
CA GLU A 78 -14.36 14.19 0.16
C GLU A 78 -13.75 14.43 -1.23
N LEU A 79 -13.42 15.67 -1.55
CA LEU A 79 -12.75 16.00 -2.81
C LEU A 79 -11.36 15.33 -2.90
N ALA A 80 -10.59 15.35 -1.82
CA ALA A 80 -9.30 14.69 -1.75
C ALA A 80 -9.45 13.16 -1.93
N SER A 81 -10.41 12.55 -1.23
CA SER A 81 -10.70 11.12 -1.34
C SER A 81 -11.20 10.72 -2.74
N ALA A 82 -12.04 11.55 -3.36
CA ALA A 82 -12.53 11.30 -4.71
C ALA A 82 -11.41 11.41 -5.76
N ARG A 83 -10.53 12.40 -5.63
CA ARG A 83 -9.34 12.52 -6.49
C ARG A 83 -8.43 11.31 -6.35
N HIS A 84 -8.11 10.94 -5.11
CA HIS A 84 -7.28 9.77 -4.85
C HIS A 84 -7.91 8.49 -5.43
N ALA A 85 -9.23 8.30 -5.30
CA ALA A 85 -9.92 7.17 -5.90
C ALA A 85 -9.86 7.18 -7.45
N GLN A 86 -9.94 8.35 -8.08
CA GLN A 86 -9.78 8.49 -9.53
C GLN A 86 -8.36 8.17 -9.98
N ASP A 87 -7.35 8.65 -9.27
CA ASP A 87 -5.94 8.38 -9.59
C ASP A 87 -5.63 6.88 -9.47
N VAL A 88 -6.13 6.23 -8.42
CA VAL A 88 -6.01 4.78 -8.23
C VAL A 88 -6.73 4.00 -9.35
N ALA A 89 -7.95 4.41 -9.73
CA ALA A 89 -8.68 3.76 -10.82
C ALA A 89 -7.93 3.89 -12.15
N ALA A 90 -7.41 5.07 -12.48
CA ALA A 90 -6.63 5.30 -13.70
C ALA A 90 -5.37 4.43 -13.76
N LEU A 91 -4.69 4.23 -12.61
CA LEU A 91 -3.52 3.36 -12.53
C LEU A 91 -3.88 1.88 -12.72
N LEU A 92 -5.02 1.43 -12.19
CA LEU A 92 -5.50 0.06 -12.38
C LEU A 92 -5.86 -0.19 -13.85
N ASP A 93 -6.59 0.73 -14.49
CA ASP A 93 -6.94 0.65 -15.90
C ASP A 93 -5.70 0.59 -16.80
N GLU A 94 -4.68 1.40 -16.51
CA GLU A 94 -3.41 1.39 -17.23
C GLU A 94 -2.65 0.07 -17.03
N ARG A 95 -2.61 -0.45 -15.81
CA ARG A 95 -1.98 -1.74 -15.51
C ARG A 95 -2.66 -2.90 -16.23
N ASP A 96 -4.00 -2.91 -16.25
CA ASP A 96 -4.78 -3.93 -16.95
C ASP A 96 -4.62 -3.80 -18.47
N ARG A 97 -4.50 -2.59 -19.01
CA ARG A 97 -4.19 -2.35 -20.41
C ARG A 97 -2.83 -2.92 -20.78
N ILE A 98 -1.80 -2.58 -20.01
CA ILE A 98 -0.43 -3.09 -20.24
C ILE A 98 -0.37 -4.61 -20.09
N GLY A 99 -1.09 -5.19 -19.12
CA GLY A 99 -1.18 -6.63 -18.96
C GLY A 99 -1.79 -7.32 -20.20
N ARG A 100 -2.82 -6.73 -20.79
CA ARG A 100 -3.42 -7.22 -22.04
C ARG A 100 -2.47 -7.05 -23.23
N ASP A 101 -1.85 -5.91 -23.38
CA ASP A 101 -0.90 -5.63 -24.46
C ASP A 101 0.29 -6.62 -24.41
N LEU A 102 0.83 -6.91 -23.22
CA LEU A 102 1.87 -7.91 -23.01
C LEU A 102 1.42 -9.33 -23.35
N HIS A 103 0.23 -9.70 -22.88
CA HIS A 103 -0.36 -11.02 -23.14
C HIS A 103 -0.58 -11.24 -24.62
N ASP A 104 -1.19 -10.26 -25.31
CA ASP A 104 -1.51 -10.37 -26.72
C ASP A 104 -0.22 -10.41 -27.56
N PHE A 105 0.76 -9.59 -27.23
CA PHE A 105 2.07 -9.63 -27.89
C PHE A 105 2.77 -10.97 -27.68
N ALA A 106 2.85 -11.47 -26.42
CA ALA A 106 3.51 -12.73 -26.11
C ALA A 106 2.83 -13.92 -26.81
N ILE A 107 1.50 -13.95 -26.81
CA ILE A 107 0.73 -15.02 -27.48
C ILE A 107 0.93 -14.97 -28.99
N GLN A 108 0.87 -13.79 -29.61
CA GLN A 108 1.08 -13.66 -31.05
C GLN A 108 2.46 -14.15 -31.48
N GLN A 109 3.52 -13.79 -30.77
CA GLN A 109 4.89 -14.22 -31.08
C GLN A 109 5.10 -15.72 -30.85
N LEU A 110 4.64 -16.25 -29.73
CA LEU A 110 4.74 -17.67 -29.42
C LEU A 110 3.93 -18.53 -30.39
N PHE A 111 2.74 -18.08 -30.77
CA PHE A 111 1.88 -18.77 -31.70
C PHE A 111 2.47 -18.80 -33.12
N ALA A 112 2.98 -17.65 -33.60
CA ALA A 112 3.65 -17.55 -34.88
C ALA A 112 4.89 -18.46 -34.95
N THR A 113 5.72 -18.46 -33.91
CA THR A 113 6.90 -19.32 -33.79
C THR A 113 6.49 -20.81 -33.73
N GLY A 114 5.46 -21.14 -32.96
CA GLY A 114 4.93 -22.51 -32.90
C GLY A 114 4.41 -23.02 -34.24
N MET A 115 3.66 -22.20 -34.99
CA MET A 115 3.20 -22.55 -36.34
C MET A 115 4.34 -22.76 -37.33
N ALA A 116 5.38 -21.93 -37.27
CA ALA A 116 6.54 -22.05 -38.12
C ALA A 116 7.30 -23.38 -37.83
N LEU A 117 7.49 -23.69 -36.55
CA LEU A 117 8.13 -24.95 -36.15
C LEU A 117 7.29 -26.21 -36.49
N ASP A 118 5.95 -26.10 -36.39
CA ASP A 118 5.07 -27.22 -36.74
C ASP A 118 5.06 -27.47 -38.28
N ALA A 119 5.07 -26.41 -39.07
CA ALA A 119 5.21 -26.47 -40.52
C ALA A 119 6.56 -27.14 -40.94
N ALA A 120 7.65 -26.80 -40.23
CA ALA A 120 8.95 -27.45 -40.45
C ALA A 120 8.92 -28.94 -40.15
N LYS A 121 8.33 -29.30 -39.00
CA LYS A 121 8.17 -30.70 -38.57
C LYS A 121 7.39 -31.50 -39.62
N GLN A 122 6.33 -30.93 -40.19
CA GLN A 122 5.58 -31.60 -41.26
C GLN A 122 6.40 -31.81 -42.54
N LYS A 123 7.20 -30.83 -42.96
CA LYS A 123 8.10 -30.98 -44.10
C LYS A 123 9.17 -32.06 -43.90
N VAL A 124 9.73 -32.13 -42.68
CA VAL A 124 10.65 -33.23 -42.29
C VAL A 124 9.99 -34.58 -42.38
N ALA A 125 8.77 -34.71 -41.84
CA ALA A 125 8.04 -35.98 -41.85
C ALA A 125 7.65 -36.45 -43.27
N GLN A 126 7.50 -35.52 -44.21
CA GLN A 126 7.19 -35.82 -45.62
C GLN A 126 8.47 -36.07 -46.47
N GLY A 127 9.66 -36.02 -45.89
CA GLY A 127 10.91 -36.17 -46.61
C GLY A 127 11.22 -35.02 -47.62
N GLN A 128 10.55 -33.88 -47.46
CA GLN A 128 10.68 -32.71 -48.32
C GLN A 128 11.54 -31.60 -47.69
N ALA A 129 12.18 -31.89 -46.58
CA ALA A 129 12.95 -30.94 -45.81
C ALA A 129 14.39 -30.88 -46.30
N ASP A 130 14.83 -29.72 -46.79
CA ASP A 130 16.21 -29.39 -46.97
C ASP A 130 16.85 -28.99 -45.63
N PRO A 131 17.98 -29.61 -45.24
CA PRO A 131 18.65 -29.32 -43.97
C PRO A 131 18.96 -27.84 -43.76
N ALA A 132 19.39 -27.12 -44.79
CA ALA A 132 19.68 -25.68 -44.71
C ALA A 132 18.41 -24.82 -44.44
N SER A 133 17.26 -25.26 -44.99
CA SER A 133 15.98 -24.61 -44.76
C SER A 133 15.48 -24.82 -43.30
N ILE A 134 15.77 -25.97 -42.71
CA ILE A 134 15.43 -26.26 -41.30
C ILE A 134 16.31 -25.46 -40.37
N GLU A 135 17.62 -25.41 -40.62
CA GLU A 135 18.56 -24.62 -39.81
C GLU A 135 18.19 -23.15 -39.84
N SER A 136 17.93 -22.55 -41.01
CA SER A 136 17.45 -21.20 -41.15
C SER A 136 16.14 -20.90 -40.39
N LEU A 137 15.21 -21.87 -40.37
CA LEU A 137 13.96 -21.71 -39.64
C LEU A 137 14.14 -21.78 -38.11
N ILE A 138 15.01 -22.65 -37.63
CA ILE A 138 15.37 -22.72 -36.21
C ILE A 138 16.01 -21.41 -35.77
N ASP A 139 16.98 -20.90 -36.55
CA ASP A 139 17.65 -19.63 -36.26
C ASP A 139 16.67 -18.46 -36.24
N SER A 140 15.75 -18.40 -37.22
CA SER A 140 14.71 -17.36 -37.23
C SER A 140 13.72 -17.46 -36.07
N SER A 141 13.40 -18.68 -35.64
CA SER A 141 12.54 -18.94 -34.47
C SER A 141 13.23 -18.51 -33.17
N LEU A 142 14.50 -18.83 -33.00
CA LEU A 142 15.32 -18.40 -31.88
C LEU A 142 15.43 -16.88 -31.82
N ALA A 143 15.71 -16.23 -32.97
CA ALA A 143 15.77 -14.78 -33.07
C ALA A 143 14.42 -14.11 -32.69
N SER A 144 13.30 -14.70 -33.11
CA SER A 144 11.95 -14.21 -32.76
C SER A 144 11.66 -14.32 -31.27
N ILE A 145 12.08 -15.41 -30.63
CA ILE A 145 11.95 -15.60 -29.16
C ILE A 145 12.82 -14.58 -28.41
N ASP A 146 14.06 -14.39 -28.83
CA ASP A 146 14.98 -13.42 -28.21
C ASP A 146 14.45 -11.98 -28.33
N GLU A 147 13.86 -11.63 -29.47
CA GLU A 147 13.24 -10.33 -29.67
C GLU A 147 12.02 -10.15 -28.77
N ALA A 148 11.16 -11.16 -28.64
CA ALA A 148 10.01 -11.14 -27.73
C ALA A 148 10.45 -10.94 -26.28
N VAL A 149 11.49 -11.65 -25.84
CA VAL A 149 12.06 -11.49 -24.49
C VAL A 149 12.63 -10.08 -24.27
N ARG A 150 13.34 -9.52 -25.27
CA ARG A 150 13.83 -8.12 -25.18
C ARG A 150 12.72 -7.12 -25.05
N GLN A 151 11.66 -7.24 -25.85
CA GLN A 151 10.52 -6.32 -25.80
C GLN A 151 9.76 -6.42 -24.48
N ILE A 152 9.50 -7.63 -23.96
CA ILE A 152 8.91 -7.84 -22.64
C ILE A 152 9.76 -7.16 -21.54
N ARG A 153 11.08 -7.35 -21.58
CA ARG A 153 11.99 -6.70 -20.63
C ARG A 153 11.92 -5.17 -20.73
N THR A 154 11.85 -4.61 -21.93
CA THR A 154 11.75 -3.16 -22.15
C THR A 154 10.45 -2.61 -21.56
N ILE A 155 9.32 -3.29 -21.78
CA ILE A 155 8.02 -2.85 -21.25
C ILE A 155 8.03 -2.92 -19.69
N VAL A 156 8.55 -4.01 -19.13
CA VAL A 156 8.69 -4.16 -17.67
C VAL A 156 9.64 -3.11 -17.10
N HIS A 157 10.73 -2.80 -17.80
CA HIS A 157 11.68 -1.77 -17.38
C HIS A 157 11.03 -0.38 -17.38
N ASN A 158 10.32 -0.02 -18.44
CA ASN A 158 9.62 1.27 -18.54
C ASN A 158 8.52 1.43 -17.47
N LEU A 159 7.86 0.33 -17.07
CA LEU A 159 6.93 0.33 -15.96
C LEU A 159 7.64 0.62 -14.62
N ARG A 160 8.79 -0.02 -14.40
CA ARG A 160 9.62 0.22 -13.21
C ARG A 160 10.17 1.64 -13.15
N GLU A 161 10.62 2.21 -14.27
CA GLU A 161 11.12 3.59 -14.32
C GLU A 161 10.02 4.62 -13.98
N ARG A 162 8.80 4.40 -14.46
CA ARG A 162 7.64 5.22 -14.07
C ARG A 162 7.29 5.09 -12.59
N ASP A 163 7.38 3.89 -12.03
CA ASP A 163 7.17 3.65 -10.60
C ASP A 163 8.31 4.28 -9.75
N LYS A 164 9.54 4.31 -10.24
CA LYS A 164 10.68 4.96 -9.58
C LYS A 164 10.58 6.48 -9.52
N ALA A 165 9.87 7.09 -10.48
CA ALA A 165 9.58 8.53 -10.45
C ALA A 165 8.60 8.92 -9.33
N VAL A 166 7.93 7.93 -8.72
CA VAL A 166 7.06 8.09 -7.56
C VAL A 166 7.84 7.66 -6.32
N GLY A 167 7.93 8.51 -5.31
CA GLY A 167 8.66 8.24 -4.07
C GLY A 167 8.15 6.98 -3.35
N LEU A 168 9.02 6.39 -2.52
CA LEU A 168 8.74 5.13 -1.81
C LEU A 168 7.52 5.25 -0.89
N VAL A 169 7.41 6.37 -0.15
CA VAL A 169 6.25 6.63 0.74
C VAL A 169 4.94 6.55 -0.03
N GLU A 170 4.85 7.20 -1.19
CA GLU A 170 3.64 7.22 -2.00
C GLU A 170 3.34 5.85 -2.61
N ARG A 171 4.36 5.10 -3.02
CA ARG A 171 4.21 3.71 -3.50
C ARG A 171 3.65 2.80 -2.41
N ILE A 172 4.11 2.93 -1.16
CA ILE A 172 3.59 2.16 -0.01
C ILE A 172 2.13 2.55 0.28
N ARG A 173 1.80 3.84 0.30
CA ARG A 173 0.43 4.36 0.48
C ARG A 173 -0.51 3.80 -0.58
N ARG A 174 -0.06 3.74 -1.83
CA ARG A 174 -0.81 3.18 -2.96
C ARG A 174 -1.12 1.70 -2.75
N GLU A 175 -0.14 0.86 -2.40
CA GLU A 175 -0.37 -0.57 -2.16
C GLU A 175 -1.38 -0.82 -1.03
N SER A 176 -1.30 -0.05 0.04
CA SER A 176 -2.26 -0.10 1.15
C SER A 176 -3.68 0.26 0.69
N SER A 177 -3.82 1.30 -0.14
CA SER A 177 -5.11 1.75 -0.68
C SER A 177 -5.72 0.74 -1.66
N LEU A 178 -4.92 0.15 -2.55
CA LEU A 178 -5.36 -0.84 -3.53
C LEU A 178 -5.93 -2.10 -2.87
N THR A 179 -5.36 -2.50 -1.74
CA THR A 179 -5.77 -3.74 -1.06
C THR A 179 -7.08 -3.58 -0.28
N ARG A 180 -7.53 -2.35 -0.02
CA ARG A 180 -8.76 -2.05 0.73
C ARG A 180 -9.99 -2.79 0.19
N SER A 181 -10.16 -2.84 -1.12
CA SER A 181 -11.31 -3.52 -1.76
C SER A 181 -11.27 -5.04 -1.55
N ALA A 182 -10.09 -5.64 -1.58
CA ALA A 182 -9.90 -7.07 -1.38
C ALA A 182 -10.01 -7.49 0.09
N LEU A 183 -9.62 -6.61 1.01
CA LEU A 183 -9.71 -6.83 2.46
C LEU A 183 -11.13 -6.59 3.00
N GLY A 184 -11.92 -5.71 2.38
CA GLY A 184 -13.20 -5.24 2.90
C GLY A 184 -13.09 -4.18 4.01
N PHE A 185 -11.86 -3.81 4.41
CA PHE A 185 -11.55 -2.74 5.37
C PHE A 185 -10.27 -2.01 4.97
N ALA A 186 -10.02 -0.84 5.57
CA ALA A 186 -8.78 -0.09 5.35
C ALA A 186 -7.71 -0.58 6.33
N PRO A 187 -6.56 -1.11 5.86
CA PRO A 187 -5.45 -1.43 6.73
C PRO A 187 -4.86 -0.13 7.32
N SER A 188 -4.43 -0.20 8.59
CA SER A 188 -3.69 0.90 9.21
C SER A 188 -2.27 0.93 8.68
N LEU A 189 -1.84 2.09 8.17
CA LEU A 189 -0.48 2.29 7.66
C LEU A 189 0.26 3.29 8.54
N VAL A 190 1.41 2.88 9.07
CA VAL A 190 2.30 3.71 9.88
C VAL A 190 3.66 3.75 9.20
N ILE A 191 4.11 4.92 8.79
CA ILE A 191 5.44 5.14 8.21
C ILE A 191 6.23 6.01 9.17
N THR A 192 7.43 5.59 9.55
CA THR A 192 8.28 6.29 10.51
C THR A 192 9.68 6.51 9.97
N LEU A 193 10.25 7.66 10.29
CA LEU A 193 11.65 8.00 10.05
C LEU A 193 12.31 8.28 11.39
N ASP A 194 13.33 7.50 11.74
CA ASP A 194 14.02 7.56 13.03
C ASP A 194 13.06 7.52 14.24
N GLY A 195 11.99 6.70 14.15
CA GLY A 195 10.97 6.53 15.18
C GLY A 195 9.89 7.63 15.22
N SER A 196 9.99 8.66 14.39
CA SER A 196 8.98 9.73 14.26
C SER A 196 8.03 9.40 13.12
N ALA A 197 6.71 9.40 13.39
CA ALA A 197 5.71 9.13 12.36
C ALA A 197 5.69 10.24 11.31
N ILE A 198 5.66 9.85 10.03
CA ILE A 198 5.44 10.77 8.92
C ILE A 198 3.94 11.06 8.88
N ASN A 199 3.51 12.04 9.66
CA ASN A 199 2.13 12.49 9.73
C ASN A 199 2.06 13.99 9.50
N SER A 200 1.30 14.39 8.51
CA SER A 200 0.44 15.58 8.32
C SER A 200 0.65 16.82 9.21
N ASP A 201 1.87 17.21 9.47
CA ASP A 201 2.17 18.62 9.70
C ASP A 201 2.55 19.18 8.31
N LEU A 202 1.59 19.79 7.66
CA LEU A 202 1.61 20.13 6.22
C LEU A 202 2.87 20.89 5.77
N ASP A 203 3.51 21.62 6.65
CA ASP A 203 4.68 22.44 6.30
C ASP A 203 6.00 21.64 6.25
N ASN A 204 6.10 20.50 6.94
CA ASN A 204 7.30 19.66 6.99
C ASN A 204 7.14 18.27 6.36
N GLU A 205 5.93 17.84 6.01
CA GLU A 205 5.68 16.47 5.50
C GLU A 205 6.50 16.17 4.24
N LEU A 206 6.53 17.08 3.28
CA LEU A 206 7.25 16.90 2.02
C LEU A 206 8.76 16.76 2.23
N VAL A 207 9.34 17.52 3.16
CA VAL A 207 10.78 17.45 3.47
C VAL A 207 11.13 16.09 4.12
N VAL A 208 10.27 15.62 5.03
CA VAL A 208 10.47 14.32 5.70
C VAL A 208 10.27 13.16 4.74
N ILE A 209 9.31 13.25 3.82
CA ILE A 209 9.10 12.26 2.75
C ILE A 209 10.32 12.20 1.83
N ASP A 210 10.83 13.35 1.38
CA ASP A 210 12.01 13.42 0.51
C ASP A 210 13.24 12.84 1.20
N GLU A 211 13.40 13.10 2.50
CA GLU A 211 14.46 12.50 3.30
C GLU A 211 14.29 10.98 3.47
N PHE A 212 13.08 10.49 3.71
CA PHE A 212 12.77 9.06 3.80
C PHE A 212 13.10 8.35 2.49
N ASP A 213 12.59 8.89 1.38
CA ASP A 213 12.78 8.32 0.04
C ASP A 213 14.25 8.35 -0.37
N GLY A 214 14.98 9.41 -0.03
CA GLY A 214 16.40 9.56 -0.32
C GLY A 214 17.33 8.66 0.50
N ARG A 215 16.86 8.04 1.59
CA ARG A 215 17.67 7.11 2.40
C ARG A 215 17.62 5.67 1.89
N VAL A 216 16.64 5.31 1.07
CA VAL A 216 16.43 3.94 0.59
C VAL A 216 16.79 3.88 -0.89
N ASP A 217 17.76 3.06 -1.26
CA ASP A 217 18.14 2.90 -2.65
C ASP A 217 16.99 2.33 -3.50
N PRO A 218 17.02 2.51 -4.84
CA PRO A 218 15.93 2.11 -5.71
C PRO A 218 15.61 0.61 -5.69
N ASP A 219 16.62 -0.26 -5.58
CA ASP A 219 16.41 -1.72 -5.60
C ASP A 219 15.81 -2.20 -4.28
N LEU A 220 16.27 -1.63 -3.16
CA LEU A 220 15.69 -1.86 -1.84
C LEU A 220 14.26 -1.30 -1.76
N SER A 221 14.00 -0.13 -2.34
CA SER A 221 12.66 0.47 -2.46
C SER A 221 11.68 -0.45 -3.18
N ASP A 222 12.09 -1.07 -4.29
CA ASP A 222 11.27 -2.03 -5.03
C ASP A 222 10.94 -3.26 -4.18
N ASP A 223 11.90 -3.75 -3.40
CA ASP A 223 11.68 -4.89 -2.51
C ASP A 223 10.79 -4.53 -1.31
N VAL A 224 10.93 -3.34 -0.72
CA VAL A 224 10.01 -2.83 0.34
C VAL A 224 8.57 -2.82 -0.15
N VAL A 225 8.30 -2.24 -1.33
CA VAL A 225 6.95 -2.21 -1.92
C VAL A 225 6.43 -3.63 -2.19
N ALA A 226 7.29 -4.52 -2.69
CA ALA A 226 6.92 -5.91 -2.95
C ALA A 226 6.56 -6.67 -1.67
N ILE A 227 7.27 -6.44 -0.56
CA ILE A 227 6.96 -7.04 0.75
C ILE A 227 5.60 -6.54 1.27
N VAL A 228 5.34 -5.24 1.20
CA VAL A 228 4.05 -4.67 1.62
C VAL A 228 2.90 -5.25 0.79
N ARG A 229 3.05 -5.29 -0.53
CA ARG A 229 2.06 -5.88 -1.45
C ARG A 229 1.78 -7.34 -1.15
N GLU A 230 2.81 -8.16 -1.01
CA GLU A 230 2.67 -9.60 -0.76
C GLU A 230 2.06 -9.85 0.62
N GLY A 231 2.47 -9.09 1.65
CA GLY A 231 1.90 -9.20 3.00
C GLY A 231 0.40 -8.89 3.03
N LEU A 232 0.00 -7.77 2.44
CA LEU A 232 -1.41 -7.39 2.33
C LEU A 232 -2.21 -8.37 1.46
N SER A 233 -1.63 -8.88 0.37
CA SER A 233 -2.24 -9.93 -0.48
C SER A 233 -2.46 -11.22 0.30
N ASN A 234 -1.51 -11.61 1.15
CA ASN A 234 -1.64 -12.81 2.00
C ASN A 234 -2.78 -12.65 3.01
N ILE A 235 -2.91 -11.47 3.62
CA ILE A 235 -4.03 -11.17 4.53
C ILE A 235 -5.35 -11.30 3.77
N ALA A 236 -5.49 -10.65 2.61
CA ALA A 236 -6.71 -10.68 1.81
C ALA A 236 -7.12 -12.09 1.38
N ARG A 237 -6.16 -12.94 1.01
CA ARG A 237 -6.43 -14.29 0.50
C ARG A 237 -6.57 -15.34 1.59
N HIS A 238 -5.92 -15.15 2.73
CA HIS A 238 -5.69 -16.26 3.66
C HIS A 238 -6.09 -15.99 5.10
N ALA A 239 -6.06 -14.74 5.59
CA ALA A 239 -6.17 -14.47 7.01
C ALA A 239 -7.61 -14.48 7.53
N HIS A 240 -8.61 -14.07 6.72
CA HIS A 240 -9.97 -13.76 7.20
C HIS A 240 -9.94 -12.74 8.34
N ALA A 241 -9.02 -11.78 8.26
CA ALA A 241 -8.82 -10.74 9.25
C ALA A 241 -9.93 -9.68 9.21
N THR A 242 -10.13 -9.00 10.32
CA THR A 242 -11.00 -7.81 10.44
C THR A 242 -10.19 -6.54 10.62
N ALA A 243 -8.92 -6.65 10.98
CA ALA A 243 -7.97 -5.55 11.08
C ALA A 243 -6.57 -5.98 10.63
N ALA A 244 -5.84 -5.04 10.04
CA ALA A 244 -4.44 -5.21 9.68
C ALA A 244 -3.68 -3.92 9.89
N THR A 245 -2.40 -4.04 10.27
CA THR A 245 -1.49 -2.91 10.43
C THR A 245 -0.21 -3.19 9.67
N VAL A 246 0.22 -2.20 8.88
CA VAL A 246 1.52 -2.18 8.20
C VAL A 246 2.34 -1.06 8.79
N THR A 247 3.49 -1.39 9.35
CA THR A 247 4.47 -0.41 9.83
C THR A 247 5.73 -0.50 8.98
N VAL A 248 6.16 0.63 8.43
CA VAL A 248 7.43 0.74 7.70
C VAL A 248 8.28 1.79 8.39
N ASP A 249 9.41 1.37 8.96
CA ASP A 249 10.35 2.22 9.67
C ASP A 249 11.69 2.27 8.94
N VAL A 250 12.16 3.47 8.66
CA VAL A 250 13.53 3.73 8.19
C VAL A 250 14.28 4.42 9.31
N SER A 251 15.37 3.84 9.77
CA SER A 251 16.15 4.37 10.88
C SER A 251 17.64 4.29 10.62
N GLY A 252 18.38 5.31 11.07
CA GLY A 252 19.81 5.45 10.86
C GLY A 252 20.17 5.83 9.42
N ARG A 253 21.49 5.84 9.13
CA ARG A 253 22.04 6.17 7.80
C ARG A 253 23.22 5.25 7.48
N GLY A 254 23.49 5.04 6.19
CA GLY A 254 24.60 4.22 5.72
C GLY A 254 24.60 2.82 6.38
N LYS A 255 25.76 2.26 6.65
CA LYS A 255 25.91 0.88 7.19
C LYS A 255 25.22 0.60 8.53
N SER A 256 24.87 1.61 9.31
CA SER A 256 24.11 1.47 10.56
C SER A 256 22.60 1.65 10.33
N GLY A 257 22.23 2.13 9.16
CA GLY A 257 20.84 2.35 8.79
C GLY A 257 20.14 1.04 8.42
N ARG A 258 18.82 1.03 8.60
CA ARG A 258 17.99 -0.12 8.25
C ARG A 258 16.56 0.31 7.90
N VAL A 259 15.94 -0.46 7.05
CA VAL A 259 14.49 -0.44 6.88
C VAL A 259 13.89 -1.67 7.58
N ARG A 260 12.81 -1.46 8.31
CA ARG A 260 12.05 -2.50 8.98
C ARG A 260 10.59 -2.43 8.58
N ILE A 261 10.04 -3.56 8.18
CA ILE A 261 8.62 -3.72 7.87
C ILE A 261 8.02 -4.68 8.87
N VAL A 262 6.90 -4.29 9.48
CA VAL A 262 6.10 -5.16 10.35
C VAL A 262 4.66 -5.15 9.83
N ILE A 263 4.14 -6.32 9.52
CA ILE A 263 2.76 -6.50 9.07
C ILE A 263 2.06 -7.41 10.05
N ASN A 264 0.99 -6.92 10.66
CA ASN A 264 0.18 -7.67 11.63
C ASN A 264 -1.25 -7.78 11.12
N ASP A 265 -1.87 -8.94 11.35
CA ASP A 265 -3.31 -9.14 11.17
C ASP A 265 -3.91 -9.85 12.40
N ASP A 266 -5.22 -9.71 12.57
CA ASP A 266 -6.02 -10.37 13.62
C ASP A 266 -6.72 -11.65 13.10
N GLY A 267 -6.26 -12.22 11.99
CA GLY A 267 -6.87 -13.36 11.34
C GLY A 267 -6.53 -14.71 11.97
N ARG A 268 -6.68 -15.78 11.19
CA ARG A 268 -6.50 -17.16 11.66
C ARG A 268 -5.06 -17.63 11.81
N GLY A 269 -4.08 -16.79 11.48
CA GLY A 269 -2.67 -17.15 11.54
C GLY A 269 -2.19 -18.03 10.37
N ILE A 270 -0.93 -18.46 10.47
CA ILE A 270 -0.27 -19.32 9.48
C ILE A 270 -0.55 -20.78 9.81
N ASP A 271 -1.05 -21.55 8.84
CA ASP A 271 -1.25 -23.00 8.97
C ASP A 271 0.10 -23.72 8.78
N PRO A 272 0.63 -24.38 9.84
CA PRO A 272 1.92 -25.08 9.77
C PRO A 272 1.93 -26.28 8.80
N SER A 273 0.76 -26.80 8.44
CA SER A 273 0.63 -27.95 7.53
C SER A 273 0.76 -27.61 6.06
N ARG A 274 0.72 -26.33 5.69
CA ARG A 274 0.85 -25.88 4.30
C ARG A 274 2.29 -25.90 3.83
N THR A 275 2.62 -26.89 2.99
CA THR A 275 3.97 -27.10 2.41
C THR A 275 4.34 -26.15 1.26
N ARG A 276 3.43 -25.31 0.74
CA ARG A 276 3.67 -24.33 -0.35
C ARG A 276 3.31 -22.93 0.09
N ASN A 277 4.28 -22.25 0.67
CA ASN A 277 4.22 -20.80 0.99
C ASN A 277 5.20 -20.05 0.07
N SER A 278 4.92 -20.01 -1.25
CA SER A 278 5.80 -19.32 -2.20
C SER A 278 5.96 -17.83 -1.89
N GLY A 279 4.93 -17.18 -1.38
CA GLY A 279 4.98 -15.76 -0.98
C GLY A 279 5.94 -15.50 0.18
N LEU A 280 5.86 -16.29 1.27
CA LEU A 280 6.78 -16.16 2.42
C LEU A 280 8.22 -16.52 2.03
N ALA A 281 8.42 -17.54 1.18
CA ALA A 281 9.74 -17.90 0.66
C ALA A 281 10.34 -16.76 -0.18
N ASN A 282 9.53 -16.07 -1.00
CA ASN A 282 9.97 -14.92 -1.79
C ASN A 282 10.35 -13.73 -0.89
N MET A 283 9.58 -13.46 0.19
CA MET A 283 9.94 -12.42 1.16
C MET A 283 11.27 -12.72 1.85
N ALA A 284 11.48 -13.98 2.27
CA ALA A 284 12.74 -14.43 2.87
C ALA A 284 13.93 -14.31 1.90
N GLU A 285 13.73 -14.63 0.62
CA GLU A 285 14.77 -14.49 -0.40
C GLU A 285 15.15 -13.02 -0.64
N ARG A 286 14.15 -12.11 -0.66
CA ARG A 286 14.40 -10.67 -0.76
C ARG A 286 15.18 -10.15 0.45
N ALA A 287 14.86 -10.58 1.67
CA ALA A 287 15.63 -10.23 2.85
C ALA A 287 17.10 -10.66 2.73
N ARG A 288 17.34 -11.91 2.30
CA ARG A 288 18.70 -12.45 2.11
C ARG A 288 19.51 -11.70 1.06
N ARG A 289 18.86 -11.24 -0.02
CA ARG A 289 19.50 -10.45 -1.08
C ARG A 289 20.12 -9.18 -0.52
N HIS A 290 19.46 -8.54 0.43
CA HIS A 290 19.93 -7.33 1.12
C HIS A 290 20.64 -7.63 2.45
N HIS A 291 21.15 -8.85 2.66
CA HIS A 291 21.82 -9.24 3.92
C HIS A 291 20.96 -9.00 5.18
N GLY A 292 19.64 -9.01 5.02
CA GLY A 292 18.65 -8.76 6.05
C GLY A 292 18.08 -10.03 6.67
N SER A 293 16.98 -9.88 7.40
CA SER A 293 16.27 -10.98 8.05
C SER A 293 14.78 -10.95 7.75
N PHE A 294 14.18 -12.14 7.77
CA PHE A 294 12.74 -12.34 7.60
C PHE A 294 12.26 -13.32 8.66
N ASP A 295 11.13 -12.99 9.26
CA ASP A 295 10.47 -13.80 10.26
C ASP A 295 8.94 -13.71 10.09
N ALA A 296 8.24 -14.82 10.30
CA ALA A 296 6.79 -14.88 10.20
C ALA A 296 6.24 -15.78 11.31
N ASP A 297 5.59 -15.17 12.27
CA ASP A 297 5.11 -15.80 13.50
C ASP A 297 3.61 -15.60 13.68
N THR A 298 3.07 -16.26 14.69
CA THR A 298 1.75 -15.94 15.23
C THR A 298 1.75 -14.52 15.79
N GLY A 299 0.68 -13.76 15.56
CA GLY A 299 0.54 -12.38 16.02
C GLY A 299 0.54 -12.24 17.54
N GLU A 300 0.58 -11.00 18.02
CA GLU A 300 0.55 -10.68 19.46
C GLU A 300 -0.69 -11.28 20.14
N GLY A 301 -0.50 -11.92 21.28
CA GLY A 301 -1.59 -12.59 22.00
C GLY A 301 -2.01 -13.95 21.42
N GLY A 302 -1.27 -14.50 20.46
CA GLY A 302 -1.54 -15.81 19.89
C GLY A 302 -2.63 -15.81 18.81
N VAL A 303 -2.98 -14.64 18.26
CA VAL A 303 -4.03 -14.46 17.24
C VAL A 303 -3.42 -13.80 16.00
N GLY A 304 -3.83 -14.26 14.81
CA GLY A 304 -3.38 -13.69 13.54
C GLY A 304 -1.94 -14.01 13.19
N THR A 305 -1.38 -13.20 12.30
CA THR A 305 0.00 -13.34 11.81
C THR A 305 0.78 -12.06 12.06
N GLN A 306 2.05 -12.21 12.43
CA GLN A 306 3.04 -11.14 12.39
C GLN A 306 4.16 -11.49 11.42
N ILE A 307 4.36 -10.64 10.42
CA ILE A 307 5.51 -10.68 9.51
C ILE A 307 6.47 -9.58 9.91
N ARG A 308 7.75 -9.92 10.05
CA ARG A 308 8.87 -8.99 10.24
C ARG A 308 9.89 -9.17 9.13
N TRP A 309 10.21 -8.09 8.47
CA TRP A 309 11.22 -8.03 7.43
C TRP A 309 12.16 -6.86 7.70
N ILE A 310 13.46 -7.10 7.67
CA ILE A 310 14.48 -6.09 7.98
C ILE A 310 15.58 -6.21 6.93
N ALA A 311 16.02 -5.07 6.41
CA ALA A 311 17.21 -4.98 5.58
C ALA A 311 18.06 -3.76 5.97
N PRO A 312 19.41 -3.85 5.92
CA PRO A 312 20.28 -2.68 6.06
C PRO A 312 20.06 -1.72 4.89
N LEU A 313 20.31 -0.43 5.12
CA LEU A 313 20.46 0.55 4.06
C LEU A 313 21.87 0.38 3.46
N GLU A 314 21.95 0.26 2.14
CA GLU A 314 23.24 0.25 1.46
C GLU A 314 23.81 1.67 1.39
N ASP A 315 25.17 1.80 1.34
CA ASP A 315 25.86 3.09 1.27
C ASP A 315 25.64 3.80 -0.08
#